data_430a4fc447c5f4a343991bae78faa99e
#
_entry.id   430a4fc447c5f4a343991bae78faa99e
#
_cell.length_a   1.000
_cell.length_b   1.000
_cell.length_c   1.000
_cell.angle_alpha   90.00
_cell.angle_beta   90.00
_cell.angle_gamma   90.00
#
_symmetry.space_group_name_H-M   'P 1'
#
loop_
_entity.id
_entity.type
_entity.pdbx_description
1 polymer ?
#
loop_
_entity_poly.entity_id
_entity_poly.type
_entity_poly.pdbx_seq_one_letter_code
_entity_poly.pdbx_strand_id
1 'polypeptide(L)'
;SVQAKEAGPQWLAASASAAAVATILSGADPTQVDISFTITGQIDGPSGGALLTVATLAGIRGLRLADKITMTGTISPDGSVGRVGEIPAKLRGAAKAGYKTVLLPMSNLVASGESSTSDMIEFGRTLGLEVRGVEDVVEAFTIFTGATIFTDAAPAPPRSAAVTTLVSTQTSRLLDRIRAESTATTSASILAELAKATAALNSGD
;
A
#
# COMPACT_ATOMS: atom_id res chain seq x y z
N SER A 1 -19.06 -12.26 -10.58
CA SER A 1 -19.27 -11.68 -11.91
C SER A 1 -19.26 -10.16 -11.81
N VAL A 2 -18.42 -9.47 -12.60
CA VAL A 2 -18.42 -8.02 -12.67
C VAL A 2 -19.40 -7.63 -13.79
N GLN A 3 -20.56 -7.11 -13.45
CA GLN A 3 -21.45 -6.46 -14.41
C GLN A 3 -21.29 -4.95 -14.29
N ALA A 4 -20.52 -4.34 -15.20
CA ALA A 4 -20.39 -2.90 -15.22
C ALA A 4 -20.42 -2.39 -16.66
N LYS A 5 -21.55 -1.83 -17.09
CA LYS A 5 -21.65 -1.06 -18.33
C LYS A 5 -20.91 0.28 -18.24
N GLU A 6 -20.46 0.69 -17.06
CA GLU A 6 -19.90 2.02 -16.76
C GLU A 6 -18.48 1.95 -16.16
N ALA A 7 -17.92 0.75 -15.94
CA ALA A 7 -16.57 0.56 -15.44
C ALA A 7 -15.57 0.38 -16.57
N GLY A 8 -14.52 1.19 -16.56
CA GLY A 8 -13.41 1.06 -17.48
C GLY A 8 -12.51 -0.17 -17.19
N PRO A 9 -11.67 -0.57 -18.17
CA PRO A 9 -10.87 -1.80 -18.07
C PRO A 9 -9.86 -1.79 -16.91
N GLN A 10 -9.35 -0.64 -16.53
CA GLN A 10 -8.41 -0.54 -15.40
C GLN A 10 -9.11 -0.81 -14.06
N TRP A 11 -10.34 -0.29 -13.89
CA TRP A 11 -11.11 -0.58 -12.70
C TRP A 11 -11.51 -2.06 -12.62
N LEU A 12 -11.87 -2.68 -13.73
CA LEU A 12 -12.18 -4.11 -13.81
C LEU A 12 -10.97 -4.97 -13.41
N ALA A 13 -9.79 -4.64 -13.93
CA ALA A 13 -8.55 -5.33 -13.55
C ALA A 13 -8.22 -5.15 -12.06
N ALA A 14 -8.37 -3.94 -11.53
CA ALA A 14 -8.12 -3.65 -10.12
C ALA A 14 -9.09 -4.40 -9.21
N SER A 15 -10.37 -4.49 -9.58
CA SER A 15 -11.38 -5.23 -8.81
C SER A 15 -11.12 -6.74 -8.81
N ALA A 16 -10.70 -7.31 -9.93
CA ALA A 16 -10.30 -8.72 -10.01
C ALA A 16 -9.06 -9.00 -9.16
N SER A 17 -8.04 -8.14 -9.23
CA SER A 17 -6.85 -8.24 -8.38
C SER A 17 -7.19 -8.13 -6.90
N ALA A 18 -8.07 -7.18 -6.54
CA ALA A 18 -8.52 -7.00 -5.16
C ALA A 18 -9.22 -8.25 -4.61
N ALA A 19 -10.11 -8.86 -5.40
CA ALA A 19 -10.78 -10.09 -5.02
C ALA A 19 -9.80 -11.25 -4.82
N ALA A 20 -8.84 -11.41 -5.74
CA ALA A 20 -7.83 -12.47 -5.65
C ALA A 20 -6.93 -12.29 -4.41
N VAL A 21 -6.37 -11.10 -4.21
CA VAL A 21 -5.48 -10.80 -3.06
C VAL A 21 -6.22 -10.97 -1.74
N ALA A 22 -7.45 -10.46 -1.62
CA ALA A 22 -8.25 -10.61 -0.41
C ALA A 22 -8.56 -12.10 -0.10
N THR A 23 -8.87 -12.89 -1.10
CA THR A 23 -9.14 -14.32 -0.92
C THR A 23 -7.88 -15.05 -0.45
N ILE A 24 -6.73 -14.77 -1.07
CA ILE A 24 -5.45 -15.37 -0.66
C ILE A 24 -5.10 -14.99 0.78
N LEU A 25 -5.18 -13.70 1.13
CA LEU A 25 -4.86 -13.22 2.48
C LEU A 25 -5.85 -13.72 3.56
N SER A 26 -7.10 -13.97 3.17
CA SER A 26 -8.08 -14.52 4.11
C SER A 26 -7.87 -15.99 4.42
N GLY A 27 -7.18 -16.73 3.55
CA GLY A 27 -7.09 -18.19 3.59
C GLY A 27 -8.41 -18.90 3.22
N ALA A 28 -9.40 -18.16 2.70
CA ALA A 28 -10.69 -18.74 2.30
C ALA A 28 -10.55 -19.60 1.03
N ASP A 29 -11.38 -20.63 0.93
CA ASP A 29 -11.51 -21.40 -0.29
C ASP A 29 -12.20 -20.55 -1.37
N PRO A 30 -11.53 -20.24 -2.49
CA PRO A 30 -12.10 -19.40 -3.55
C PRO A 30 -13.37 -19.97 -4.17
N THR A 31 -13.64 -21.26 -4.02
CA THR A 31 -14.87 -21.89 -4.51
C THR A 31 -16.08 -21.67 -3.60
N GLN A 32 -15.85 -21.17 -2.39
CA GLN A 32 -16.89 -20.92 -1.38
C GLN A 32 -17.19 -19.42 -1.18
N VAL A 33 -16.54 -18.54 -1.96
CA VAL A 33 -16.70 -17.09 -1.81
C VAL A 33 -17.17 -16.47 -3.11
N ASP A 34 -18.33 -15.84 -3.07
CA ASP A 34 -18.84 -15.00 -4.15
C ASP A 34 -18.58 -13.51 -3.82
N ILE A 35 -17.78 -12.85 -4.67
CA ILE A 35 -17.44 -11.44 -4.51
C ILE A 35 -18.08 -10.64 -5.64
N SER A 36 -18.85 -9.62 -5.27
CA SER A 36 -19.49 -8.71 -6.21
C SER A 36 -19.20 -7.26 -5.82
N PHE A 37 -18.76 -6.47 -6.80
CA PHE A 37 -18.58 -5.03 -6.65
C PHE A 37 -19.64 -4.30 -7.46
N THR A 38 -20.35 -3.39 -6.80
CA THR A 38 -21.33 -2.52 -7.45
C THR A 38 -20.81 -1.09 -7.43
N ILE A 39 -20.87 -0.41 -8.57
CA ILE A 39 -20.50 1.00 -8.70
C ILE A 39 -21.68 1.81 -9.24
N THR A 40 -21.69 3.08 -8.90
CA THR A 40 -22.66 4.05 -9.44
C THR A 40 -21.87 5.14 -10.16
N GLY A 41 -22.19 5.38 -11.44
CA GLY A 41 -21.52 6.36 -12.30
C GLY A 41 -20.32 5.78 -13.05
N GLN A 42 -19.76 6.59 -13.96
CA GLN A 42 -18.59 6.21 -14.73
C GLN A 42 -17.34 6.25 -13.88
N ILE A 43 -16.61 5.16 -13.87
CA ILE A 43 -15.34 5.03 -13.17
C ILE A 43 -14.33 4.27 -14.02
N ASP A 44 -13.10 4.75 -14.03
CA ASP A 44 -11.95 4.01 -14.52
C ASP A 44 -10.73 4.31 -13.65
N GLY A 45 -9.68 3.53 -13.84
CA GLY A 45 -8.45 3.65 -13.08
C GLY A 45 -8.34 2.67 -11.91
N PRO A 46 -7.10 2.29 -11.56
CA PRO A 46 -6.83 1.22 -10.61
C PRO A 46 -6.78 1.70 -9.14
N SER A 47 -6.99 2.99 -8.89
CA SER A 47 -6.71 3.62 -7.59
C SER A 47 -7.65 3.24 -6.44
N GLY A 48 -8.71 2.48 -6.72
CA GLY A 48 -9.61 1.89 -5.72
C GLY A 48 -9.19 0.49 -5.26
N GLY A 49 -8.22 -0.13 -5.91
CA GLY A 49 -7.86 -1.55 -5.70
C GLY A 49 -7.53 -1.89 -4.26
N ALA A 50 -6.76 -1.06 -3.59
CA ALA A 50 -6.38 -1.30 -2.19
C ALA A 50 -7.61 -1.26 -1.25
N LEU A 51 -8.51 -0.28 -1.41
CA LEU A 51 -9.74 -0.21 -0.61
C LEU A 51 -10.66 -1.41 -0.88
N LEU A 52 -10.82 -1.79 -2.14
CA LEU A 52 -11.60 -2.96 -2.52
C LEU A 52 -11.03 -4.24 -1.88
N THR A 53 -9.71 -4.39 -1.82
CA THR A 53 -9.04 -5.52 -1.16
C THR A 53 -9.35 -5.55 0.32
N VAL A 54 -9.16 -4.43 1.02
CA VAL A 54 -9.44 -4.32 2.47
C VAL A 54 -10.91 -4.59 2.77
N ALA A 55 -11.82 -4.02 1.97
CA ALA A 55 -13.26 -4.22 2.15
C ALA A 55 -13.68 -5.69 1.91
N THR A 56 -13.15 -6.32 0.88
CA THR A 56 -13.40 -7.73 0.57
C THR A 56 -12.88 -8.62 1.69
N LEU A 57 -11.65 -8.38 2.15
CA LEU A 57 -11.05 -9.15 3.25
C LEU A 57 -11.84 -9.00 4.54
N ALA A 58 -12.30 -7.79 4.87
CA ALA A 58 -13.16 -7.54 6.03
C ALA A 58 -14.50 -8.29 5.88
N GLY A 59 -15.12 -8.23 4.70
CA GLY A 59 -16.35 -8.95 4.42
C GLY A 59 -16.22 -10.47 4.57
N ILE A 60 -15.15 -11.08 4.02
CA ILE A 60 -14.88 -12.52 4.17
C ILE A 60 -14.73 -12.91 5.66
N ARG A 61 -14.13 -12.02 6.47
CA ARG A 61 -13.92 -12.24 7.90
C ARG A 61 -15.09 -11.81 8.79
N GLY A 62 -16.18 -11.31 8.22
CA GLY A 62 -17.34 -10.82 8.96
C GLY A 62 -17.06 -9.58 9.80
N LEU A 63 -16.06 -8.77 9.44
CA LEU A 63 -15.67 -7.56 10.14
C LEU A 63 -16.23 -6.30 9.45
N ARG A 64 -16.43 -5.26 10.24
CA ARG A 64 -16.87 -3.95 9.73
C ARG A 64 -15.70 -3.01 9.59
N LEU A 65 -15.71 -2.21 8.53
CA LEU A 65 -14.78 -1.11 8.36
C LEU A 65 -15.20 0.08 9.23
N ALA A 66 -14.23 0.85 9.70
CA ALA A 66 -14.47 2.09 10.41
C ALA A 66 -15.11 3.15 9.50
N ASP A 67 -16.21 3.78 9.95
CA ASP A 67 -17.07 4.65 9.12
C ASP A 67 -16.40 5.95 8.62
N LYS A 68 -15.36 6.42 9.30
CA LYS A 68 -14.74 7.72 9.01
C LYS A 68 -13.36 7.62 8.40
N ILE A 69 -12.96 6.41 7.98
CA ILE A 69 -11.70 6.15 7.31
C ILE A 69 -11.98 5.84 5.84
N THR A 70 -11.16 6.36 4.96
CA THR A 70 -11.12 5.96 3.54
C THR A 70 -9.69 5.82 3.08
N MET A 71 -9.49 5.24 1.90
CA MET A 71 -8.16 5.13 1.32
C MET A 71 -8.19 5.21 -0.20
N THR A 72 -7.06 5.48 -0.78
CA THR A 72 -6.78 5.30 -2.21
C THR A 72 -5.43 4.58 -2.37
N GLY A 73 -5.30 3.76 -3.39
CA GLY A 73 -4.10 3.00 -3.68
C GLY A 73 -4.37 1.97 -4.76
N THR A 74 -3.38 1.68 -5.58
CA THR A 74 -3.42 0.49 -6.43
C THR A 74 -3.11 -0.74 -5.57
N ILE A 75 -3.46 -1.92 -6.05
CA ILE A 75 -3.13 -3.19 -5.39
C ILE A 75 -2.22 -4.02 -6.28
N SER A 76 -1.13 -4.51 -5.71
CA SER A 76 -0.26 -5.49 -6.34
C SER A 76 -0.56 -6.91 -5.82
N PRO A 77 -0.20 -7.97 -6.57
CA PRO A 77 -0.47 -9.35 -6.18
C PRO A 77 0.14 -9.80 -4.84
N ASP A 78 1.19 -9.12 -4.39
CA ASP A 78 1.86 -9.34 -3.11
C ASP A 78 1.20 -8.61 -1.92
N GLY A 79 0.11 -7.86 -2.18
CA GLY A 79 -0.59 -7.08 -1.16
C GLY A 79 -0.06 -5.66 -0.97
N SER A 80 1.01 -5.28 -1.67
CA SER A 80 1.54 -3.91 -1.57
C SER A 80 0.60 -2.87 -2.17
N VAL A 81 0.59 -1.68 -1.56
CA VAL A 81 -0.24 -0.53 -1.96
C VAL A 81 0.58 0.43 -2.79
N GLY A 82 0.24 0.52 -4.07
CA GLY A 82 0.99 1.31 -5.03
C GLY A 82 0.45 2.73 -5.25
N ARG A 83 1.31 3.57 -5.84
CA ARG A 83 1.09 4.99 -6.08
C ARG A 83 -0.17 5.30 -6.90
N VAL A 84 -0.73 6.46 -6.62
CA VAL A 84 -1.88 7.02 -7.34
C VAL A 84 -1.65 8.49 -7.67
N GLY A 85 -2.38 8.99 -8.66
CA GLY A 85 -2.42 10.42 -8.99
C GLY A 85 -3.53 11.18 -8.30
N GLU A 86 -3.57 12.49 -8.51
CA GLU A 86 -4.66 13.40 -8.13
C GLU A 86 -4.93 13.43 -6.59
N ILE A 87 -3.89 13.29 -5.77
CA ILE A 87 -4.03 13.27 -4.30
C ILE A 87 -4.79 14.49 -3.76
N PRO A 88 -4.48 15.74 -4.16
CA PRO A 88 -5.20 16.90 -3.65
C PRO A 88 -6.70 16.87 -3.95
N ALA A 89 -7.10 16.39 -5.13
CA ALA A 89 -8.51 16.25 -5.50
C ALA A 89 -9.20 15.16 -4.66
N LYS A 90 -8.53 14.03 -4.43
CA LYS A 90 -9.01 12.94 -3.60
C LYS A 90 -9.19 13.36 -2.14
N LEU A 91 -8.24 14.11 -1.56
CA LEU A 91 -8.35 14.64 -0.20
C LEU A 91 -9.54 15.60 -0.06
N ARG A 92 -9.74 16.52 -1.01
CA ARG A 92 -10.92 17.39 -1.03
C ARG A 92 -12.22 16.58 -1.11
N GLY A 93 -12.25 15.55 -1.96
CA GLY A 93 -13.40 14.64 -2.08
C GLY A 93 -13.71 13.93 -0.77
N ALA A 94 -12.71 13.39 -0.10
CA ALA A 94 -12.83 12.71 1.19
C ALA A 94 -13.37 13.67 2.28
N ALA A 95 -12.81 14.88 2.38
CA ALA A 95 -13.29 15.89 3.32
C ALA A 95 -14.77 16.27 3.08
N LYS A 96 -15.14 16.49 1.80
CA LYS A 96 -16.52 16.79 1.40
C LYS A 96 -17.48 15.64 1.75
N ALA A 97 -17.03 14.40 1.64
CA ALA A 97 -17.80 13.21 1.99
C ALA A 97 -17.87 12.95 3.52
N GLY A 98 -17.18 13.76 4.32
CA GLY A 98 -17.24 13.70 5.79
C GLY A 98 -16.31 12.66 6.41
N TYR A 99 -15.35 12.13 5.67
CA TYR A 99 -14.29 11.31 6.22
C TYR A 99 -13.39 12.11 7.16
N LYS A 100 -12.67 11.42 8.03
CA LYS A 100 -11.75 12.03 9.00
C LYS A 100 -10.32 11.57 8.79
N THR A 101 -10.13 10.34 8.36
CA THR A 101 -8.81 9.77 8.09
C THR A 101 -8.75 9.28 6.64
N VAL A 102 -7.66 9.59 5.96
CA VAL A 102 -7.38 9.12 4.58
C VAL A 102 -6.06 8.38 4.57
N LEU A 103 -6.10 7.11 4.17
CA LEU A 103 -4.90 6.33 3.96
C LEU A 103 -4.40 6.52 2.54
N LEU A 104 -3.13 6.83 2.40
CA LEU A 104 -2.43 7.00 1.13
C LEU A 104 -1.29 5.98 1.02
N PRO A 105 -0.91 5.57 -0.20
CA PRO A 105 0.31 4.78 -0.37
C PRO A 105 1.52 5.51 0.23
N MET A 106 2.32 4.83 1.03
CA MET A 106 3.56 5.40 1.59
C MET A 106 4.45 5.97 0.48
N SER A 107 4.50 5.30 -0.66
CA SER A 107 5.23 5.76 -1.85
C SER A 107 4.75 7.11 -2.42
N ASN A 108 3.51 7.52 -2.18
CA ASN A 108 3.03 8.86 -2.50
C ASN A 108 3.50 9.93 -1.50
N LEU A 109 3.75 9.53 -0.26
CA LEU A 109 4.23 10.44 0.77
C LEU A 109 5.75 10.63 0.73
N VAL A 110 6.51 9.62 0.32
CA VAL A 110 7.98 9.63 0.30
C VAL A 110 8.55 10.16 -1.03
N ALA A 111 7.75 10.30 -2.07
CA ALA A 111 8.24 10.68 -3.39
C ALA A 111 8.86 12.08 -3.42
N SER A 112 10.12 12.11 -3.80
CA SER A 112 10.93 13.31 -4.01
C SER A 112 10.49 14.05 -5.28
N GLY A 113 10.23 15.34 -5.18
CA GLY A 113 9.94 16.23 -6.30
C GLY A 113 8.61 16.97 -6.10
N GLU A 114 8.54 18.21 -6.38
CA GLU A 114 7.45 19.22 -6.43
C GLU A 114 6.38 19.25 -5.32
N SER A 115 6.17 18.17 -4.54
CA SER A 115 5.31 18.19 -3.33
C SER A 115 5.92 17.25 -2.30
N SER A 116 6.44 17.78 -1.21
CA SER A 116 7.06 16.99 -0.14
C SER A 116 6.01 16.19 0.65
N THR A 117 6.45 15.14 1.34
CA THR A 117 5.62 14.35 2.28
C THR A 117 4.84 15.24 3.26
N SER A 118 5.51 16.28 3.78
CA SER A 118 4.91 17.26 4.67
C SER A 118 3.76 18.01 4.01
N ASP A 119 3.81 18.24 2.69
CA ASP A 119 2.83 19.06 1.99
C ASP A 119 1.46 18.35 1.88
N MET A 120 1.43 17.04 1.64
CA MET A 120 0.17 16.30 1.54
C MET A 120 -0.46 16.07 2.91
N ILE A 121 0.33 15.83 3.94
CA ILE A 121 -0.15 15.72 5.32
C ILE A 121 -0.66 17.08 5.80
N GLU A 122 0.08 18.15 5.56
CA GLU A 122 -0.33 19.51 5.91
C GLU A 122 -1.58 19.93 5.13
N PHE A 123 -1.61 19.67 3.82
CA PHE A 123 -2.80 19.93 3.01
C PHE A 123 -4.02 19.18 3.54
N GLY A 124 -3.89 17.89 3.92
CA GLY A 124 -4.95 17.14 4.56
C GLY A 124 -5.41 17.80 5.86
N ARG A 125 -4.48 18.28 6.69
CA ARG A 125 -4.80 18.99 7.94
C ARG A 125 -5.60 20.26 7.70
N THR A 126 -5.31 21.04 6.66
CA THR A 126 -6.11 22.24 6.30
C THR A 126 -7.54 21.88 5.91
N LEU A 127 -7.79 20.64 5.47
CA LEU A 127 -9.13 20.11 5.15
C LEU A 127 -9.83 19.43 6.35
N GLY A 128 -9.19 19.39 7.51
CA GLY A 128 -9.69 18.69 8.70
C GLY A 128 -9.56 17.16 8.60
N LEU A 129 -8.60 16.68 7.82
CA LEU A 129 -8.27 15.26 7.62
C LEU A 129 -6.96 14.89 8.31
N GLU A 130 -6.93 13.70 8.89
CA GLU A 130 -5.71 12.97 9.21
C GLU A 130 -5.27 12.19 7.97
N VAL A 131 -4.08 12.46 7.47
CA VAL A 131 -3.49 11.71 6.35
C VAL A 131 -2.42 10.76 6.89
N ARG A 132 -2.54 9.48 6.58
CA ARG A 132 -1.60 8.42 7.02
C ARG A 132 -1.09 7.63 5.82
N GLY A 133 0.21 7.35 5.80
CA GLY A 133 0.83 6.45 4.84
C GLY A 133 0.59 4.99 5.22
N VAL A 134 0.41 4.12 4.23
CA VAL A 134 0.40 2.67 4.38
C VAL A 134 1.23 2.02 3.27
N GLU A 135 1.91 0.94 3.59
CA GLU A 135 2.74 0.20 2.64
C GLU A 135 1.97 -0.93 1.97
N ASP A 136 1.10 -1.59 2.72
CA ASP A 136 0.37 -2.76 2.27
C ASP A 136 -1.08 -2.80 2.82
N VAL A 137 -1.85 -3.76 2.31
CA VAL A 137 -3.26 -3.94 2.72
C VAL A 137 -3.40 -4.60 4.08
N VAL A 138 -2.37 -5.22 4.62
CA VAL A 138 -2.39 -5.83 5.97
C VAL A 138 -2.39 -4.74 7.02
N GLU A 139 -1.51 -3.74 6.85
CA GLU A 139 -1.48 -2.54 7.67
C GLU A 139 -2.79 -1.76 7.57
N ALA A 140 -3.24 -1.51 6.31
CA ALA A 140 -4.49 -0.82 6.07
C ALA A 140 -5.69 -1.54 6.71
N PHE A 141 -5.78 -2.86 6.58
CA PHE A 141 -6.83 -3.66 7.20
C PHE A 141 -6.86 -3.51 8.71
N THR A 142 -5.69 -3.53 9.37
CA THR A 142 -5.58 -3.32 10.81
C THR A 142 -6.10 -1.94 11.22
N ILE A 143 -5.79 -0.90 10.45
CA ILE A 143 -6.28 0.46 10.71
C ILE A 143 -7.79 0.54 10.55
N PHE A 144 -8.36 -0.10 9.52
CA PHE A 144 -9.79 -0.06 9.24
C PHE A 144 -10.64 -0.89 10.21
N THR A 145 -10.11 -2.00 10.71
CA THR A 145 -10.91 -2.99 11.47
C THR A 145 -10.52 -3.12 12.94
N GLY A 146 -9.30 -2.68 13.30
CA GLY A 146 -8.70 -2.94 14.61
C GLY A 146 -8.23 -4.39 14.80
N ALA A 147 -8.39 -5.26 13.77
CA ALA A 147 -8.02 -6.66 13.82
C ALA A 147 -6.76 -6.93 12.99
N THR A 148 -6.01 -7.97 13.35
CA THR A 148 -4.86 -8.45 12.57
C THR A 148 -5.27 -9.58 11.62
N ILE A 149 -4.63 -9.63 10.44
CA ILE A 149 -4.88 -10.71 9.47
C ILE A 149 -4.24 -12.01 9.95
N PHE A 150 -3.03 -11.92 10.46
CA PHE A 150 -2.26 -13.05 10.97
C PHE A 150 -2.21 -12.97 12.48
N THR A 151 -2.85 -13.93 13.17
CA THR A 151 -2.85 -14.03 14.64
C THR A 151 -1.61 -14.76 15.16
N ASP A 152 -1.02 -15.62 14.33
CA ASP A 152 0.24 -16.29 14.60
C ASP A 152 1.10 -16.19 13.33
N ALA A 153 2.11 -15.33 13.35
CA ALA A 153 3.18 -15.43 12.39
C ALA A 153 3.87 -16.79 12.65
N ALA A 154 3.58 -17.78 11.81
CA ALA A 154 4.45 -18.94 11.77
C ALA A 154 5.89 -18.43 11.66
N PRO A 155 6.83 -18.95 12.47
CA PRO A 155 8.21 -18.50 12.38
C PRO A 155 8.63 -18.56 10.91
N ALA A 156 9.19 -17.46 10.40
CA ALA A 156 9.62 -17.41 9.01
C ALA A 156 10.50 -18.65 8.74
N PRO A 157 10.28 -19.39 7.68
CA PRO A 157 11.09 -20.56 7.38
C PRO A 157 12.56 -20.13 7.35
N PRO A 158 13.49 -20.92 7.91
CA PRO A 158 14.89 -20.55 7.96
C PRO A 158 15.35 -20.26 6.53
N ARG A 159 15.88 -19.08 6.30
CA ARG A 159 16.41 -18.69 5.00
C ARG A 159 17.56 -19.66 4.66
N SER A 160 17.55 -20.23 3.47
CA SER A 160 18.67 -21.03 2.99
C SER A 160 19.95 -20.18 3.02
N ALA A 161 21.04 -20.74 3.55
CA ALA A 161 22.34 -20.05 3.61
C ALA A 161 22.78 -19.57 2.22
N ALA A 162 22.46 -20.31 1.15
CA ALA A 162 22.73 -19.92 -0.23
C ALA A 162 21.96 -18.67 -0.64
N VAL A 163 20.68 -18.57 -0.27
CA VAL A 163 19.84 -17.38 -0.55
C VAL A 163 20.35 -16.18 0.25
N THR A 164 20.67 -16.36 1.53
CA THR A 164 21.22 -15.28 2.38
C THR A 164 22.54 -14.76 1.80
N THR A 165 23.45 -15.65 1.39
CA THR A 165 24.72 -15.27 0.77
C THR A 165 24.51 -14.56 -0.58
N LEU A 166 23.58 -15.03 -1.41
CA LEU A 166 23.27 -14.39 -2.68
C LEU A 166 22.73 -12.97 -2.47
N VAL A 167 21.73 -12.81 -1.59
CA VAL A 167 21.10 -11.50 -1.28
C VAL A 167 22.17 -10.56 -0.72
N SER A 168 22.92 -10.94 0.30
CA SER A 168 23.95 -10.07 0.89
C SER A 168 25.03 -9.68 -0.13
N THR A 169 25.45 -10.60 -1.00
CA THR A 169 26.41 -10.30 -2.06
C THR A 169 25.87 -9.28 -3.06
N GLN A 170 24.63 -9.44 -3.50
CA GLN A 170 24.02 -8.51 -4.46
C GLN A 170 23.77 -7.12 -3.81
N THR A 171 23.31 -7.10 -2.56
CA THR A 171 23.12 -5.85 -1.82
C THR A 171 24.46 -5.12 -1.61
N SER A 172 25.53 -5.82 -1.23
CA SER A 172 26.86 -5.21 -1.12
C SER A 172 27.31 -4.57 -2.43
N ARG A 173 27.17 -5.30 -3.55
CA ARG A 173 27.54 -4.77 -4.88
C ARG A 173 26.72 -3.52 -5.25
N LEU A 174 25.43 -3.51 -4.93
CA LEU A 174 24.58 -2.34 -5.18
C LEU A 174 25.02 -1.13 -4.33
N LEU A 175 25.28 -1.35 -3.04
CA LEU A 175 25.77 -0.31 -2.15
C LEU A 175 27.12 0.26 -2.60
N ASP A 176 28.03 -0.59 -3.07
CA ASP A 176 29.33 -0.16 -3.57
C ASP A 176 29.19 0.68 -4.87
N ARG A 177 28.28 0.29 -5.76
CA ARG A 177 27.96 1.10 -6.95
C ARG A 177 27.40 2.47 -6.57
N ILE A 178 26.41 2.52 -5.67
CA ILE A 178 25.81 3.78 -5.21
C ILE A 178 26.90 4.66 -4.59
N ARG A 179 27.80 4.12 -3.78
CA ARG A 179 28.94 4.86 -3.20
C ARG A 179 29.88 5.41 -4.27
N ALA A 180 30.21 4.59 -5.27
CA ALA A 180 31.10 5.03 -6.35
C ALA A 180 30.49 6.14 -7.22
N GLU A 181 29.16 6.13 -7.39
CA GLU A 181 28.41 7.13 -8.15
C GLU A 181 28.05 8.38 -7.30
N SER A 182 28.21 8.31 -5.96
CA SER A 182 27.97 9.43 -5.06
C SER A 182 29.06 10.49 -5.21
N THR A 183 28.66 11.71 -5.58
CA THR A 183 29.56 12.85 -5.77
C THR A 183 29.55 13.76 -4.53
N ALA A 184 30.43 14.76 -4.50
CA ALA A 184 30.48 15.76 -3.43
C ALA A 184 29.16 16.57 -3.28
N THR A 185 28.28 16.53 -4.28
CA THR A 185 26.96 17.17 -4.27
C THR A 185 25.84 16.26 -3.76
N THR A 186 26.16 15.00 -3.39
CA THR A 186 25.16 14.06 -2.84
C THR A 186 24.63 14.58 -1.51
N SER A 187 23.30 14.66 -1.37
CA SER A 187 22.68 15.22 -0.17
C SER A 187 23.00 14.40 1.09
N ALA A 188 23.11 15.08 2.23
CA ALA A 188 23.38 14.45 3.52
C ALA A 188 22.33 13.38 3.89
N SER A 189 21.08 13.56 3.44
CA SER A 189 20.00 12.58 3.66
C SER A 189 20.26 11.27 2.91
N ILE A 190 20.75 11.32 1.69
CA ILE A 190 21.10 10.10 0.91
C ILE A 190 22.26 9.37 1.57
N LEU A 191 23.27 10.08 2.05
CA LEU A 191 24.41 9.49 2.76
C LEU A 191 23.98 8.83 4.08
N ALA A 192 23.03 9.45 4.80
CA ALA A 192 22.47 8.88 6.02
C ALA A 192 21.69 7.57 5.76
N GLU A 193 20.85 7.52 4.70
CA GLU A 193 20.13 6.30 4.32
C GLU A 193 21.10 5.20 3.84
N LEU A 194 22.15 5.56 3.12
CA LEU A 194 23.18 4.61 2.72
C LEU A 194 23.93 3.99 3.93
N ALA A 195 24.18 4.80 4.96
CA ALA A 195 24.76 4.32 6.20
C ALA A 195 23.83 3.35 6.96
N LYS A 196 22.54 3.65 7.03
CA LYS A 196 21.52 2.75 7.61
C LYS A 196 21.44 1.42 6.86
N ALA A 197 21.33 1.46 5.53
CA ALA A 197 21.28 0.26 4.69
C ALA A 197 22.53 -0.60 4.88
N THR A 198 23.71 0.03 5.02
CA THR A 198 24.96 -0.68 5.29
C THR A 198 24.95 -1.33 6.68
N ALA A 199 24.45 -0.65 7.69
CA ALA A 199 24.33 -1.20 9.04
C ALA A 199 23.38 -2.39 9.10
N ALA A 200 22.21 -2.30 8.46
CA ALA A 200 21.25 -3.39 8.35
C ALA A 200 21.83 -4.62 7.65
N LEU A 201 22.56 -4.43 6.54
CA LEU A 201 23.24 -5.52 5.85
C LEU A 201 24.26 -6.23 6.76
N ASN A 202 25.01 -5.49 7.57
CA ASN A 202 26.02 -6.01 8.47
C ASN A 202 25.43 -6.72 9.71
N SER A 203 24.24 -6.31 10.16
CA SER A 203 23.50 -6.97 11.26
C SER A 203 22.76 -8.24 10.82
N GLY A 204 22.60 -8.45 9.51
CA GLY A 204 21.87 -9.59 8.96
C GLY A 204 20.34 -9.41 8.98
N ASP A 205 19.87 -8.17 9.15
CA ASP A 205 18.46 -7.78 9.08
C ASP A 205 17.98 -7.56 7.63
#